data_e6c9600d263cfeb6d2c15089b60fa4f3
#
_entry.id   e6c9600d263cfeb6d2c15089b60fa4f3
#
_cell.length_a   1.000
_cell.length_b   1.000
_cell.length_c   1.000
_cell.angle_alpha   90.00
_cell.angle_beta   90.00
_cell.angle_gamma   90.00
#
_symmetry.space_group_name_H-M   'P 1'
#
loop_
_entity.id
_entity.type
_entity.pdbx_description
1 polymer ?
#
loop_
_entity_poly.entity_id
_entity_poly.type
_entity_poly.pdbx_seq_one_letter_code
_entity_poly.pdbx_strand_id
1 'polypeptide(L)'
;RPAWIPPQTSTIASHLPKAVGMAFALGRARRLEVEAGLGPLSDLPQDSVVMCSFGDASSNHATALSGINAARYARRKGNPVPILFVCEDNQRGISVETPSRWVQDTWEARRHLHFFDAVGEIDQVWDTVELAIRTCRQQRAPVFLRIETIRLWGHAGSDVETAYRTLEDIEATEARDPLLATARRLLERGAATPQQLRQILQSTRARVH
;
A
#
# COMPACT_ATOMS: atom_id res chain seq x y z
N ARG A 1 17.43 -10.19 1.70
CA ARG A 1 17.94 -9.18 2.64
C ARG A 1 16.76 -8.61 3.41
N PRO A 2 16.89 -8.28 4.71
CA PRO A 2 15.83 -7.65 5.46
C PRO A 2 15.48 -6.27 4.85
N ALA A 3 14.20 -5.90 4.89
CA ALA A 3 13.79 -4.57 4.50
C ALA A 3 14.38 -3.53 5.46
N TRP A 4 14.84 -2.40 4.92
CA TRP A 4 15.26 -1.28 5.76
C TRP A 4 14.05 -0.42 6.09
N ILE A 5 13.69 -0.37 7.36
CA ILE A 5 12.55 0.39 7.86
C ILE A 5 13.09 1.60 8.62
N PRO A 6 12.99 2.82 8.07
CA PRO A 6 13.43 4.02 8.76
C PRO A 6 12.54 4.35 9.96
N PRO A 7 13.04 5.09 10.95
CA PRO A 7 12.24 5.53 12.10
C PRO A 7 11.00 6.30 11.66
N GLN A 8 9.86 5.96 12.27
CA GLN A 8 8.57 6.57 12.01
C GLN A 8 8.15 7.49 13.16
N THR A 9 7.19 8.38 12.88
CA THR A 9 6.51 9.21 13.87
C THR A 9 5.02 8.89 13.88
N SER A 10 4.33 9.22 14.96
CA SER A 10 2.87 9.04 15.07
C SER A 10 2.06 10.12 14.34
N THR A 11 2.70 11.16 13.80
CA THR A 11 2.02 12.24 13.08
C THR A 11 1.51 11.72 11.73
N ILE A 12 0.20 11.87 11.49
CA ILE A 12 -0.47 11.42 10.26
C ILE A 12 0.26 11.91 9.02
N ALA A 13 0.47 11.00 8.08
CA ALA A 13 1.07 11.24 6.76
C ALA A 13 2.51 11.81 6.76
N SER A 14 3.14 12.03 7.93
CA SER A 14 4.50 12.60 8.01
C SER A 14 5.58 11.73 7.36
N HIS A 15 5.33 10.45 7.21
CA HIS A 15 6.24 9.51 6.58
C HIS A 15 6.27 9.61 5.04
N LEU A 16 5.22 10.17 4.40
CA LEU A 16 5.17 10.27 2.95
C LEU A 16 6.29 11.18 2.37
N PRO A 17 6.47 12.43 2.82
CA PRO A 17 7.60 13.25 2.35
C PRO A 17 8.96 12.61 2.61
N LYS A 18 9.12 11.92 3.74
CA LYS A 18 10.35 11.18 4.07
C LYS A 18 10.61 10.07 3.04
N ALA A 19 9.58 9.26 2.74
CA ALA A 19 9.68 8.20 1.74
C ALA A 19 10.00 8.75 0.35
N VAL A 20 9.41 9.88 -0.03
CA VAL A 20 9.72 10.56 -1.30
C VAL A 20 11.17 11.04 -1.33
N GLY A 21 11.67 11.64 -0.25
CA GLY A 21 13.07 12.04 -0.14
C GLY A 21 14.02 10.85 -0.30
N MET A 22 13.71 9.71 0.32
CA MET A 22 14.48 8.48 0.18
C MET A 22 14.48 7.96 -1.27
N ALA A 23 13.32 7.91 -1.91
CA ALA A 23 13.20 7.45 -3.29
C ALA A 23 13.93 8.37 -4.27
N PHE A 24 13.85 9.68 -4.05
CA PHE A 24 14.59 10.67 -4.84
C PHE A 24 16.10 10.50 -4.65
N ALA A 25 16.59 10.36 -3.41
CA ALA A 25 18.00 10.13 -3.11
C ALA A 25 18.51 8.84 -3.75
N LEU A 26 17.74 7.75 -3.66
CA LEU A 26 18.05 6.47 -4.31
C LEU A 26 18.16 6.60 -5.84
N GLY A 27 17.20 7.29 -6.46
CA GLY A 27 17.24 7.57 -7.89
C GLY A 27 18.40 8.47 -8.29
N ARG A 28 18.70 9.49 -7.48
CA ARG A 28 19.81 10.42 -7.73
C ARG A 28 21.18 9.76 -7.55
N ALA A 29 21.36 8.94 -6.53
CA ALA A 29 22.59 8.19 -6.32
C ALA A 29 22.93 7.34 -7.55
N ARG A 30 21.98 6.55 -8.06
CA ARG A 30 22.16 5.73 -9.25
C ARG A 30 22.53 6.53 -10.50
N ARG A 31 21.90 7.68 -10.65
CA ARG A 31 22.21 8.58 -11.77
C ARG A 31 23.64 9.12 -11.70
N LEU A 32 24.10 9.52 -10.51
CA LEU A 32 25.46 10.00 -10.29
C LEU A 32 26.52 8.90 -10.48
N GLU A 33 26.24 7.67 -10.04
CA GLU A 33 27.11 6.51 -10.29
C GLU A 33 27.39 6.34 -11.80
N VAL A 34 26.37 6.50 -12.65
CA VAL A 34 26.48 6.36 -14.10
C VAL A 34 27.08 7.61 -14.74
N GLU A 35 26.55 8.80 -14.47
CA GLU A 35 26.91 10.04 -15.15
C GLU A 35 28.31 10.55 -14.74
N ALA A 36 28.72 10.36 -13.50
CA ALA A 36 29.98 10.83 -12.97
C ALA A 36 31.05 9.73 -12.85
N GLY A 37 30.71 8.49 -13.22
CA GLY A 37 31.63 7.35 -13.09
C GLY A 37 32.03 7.06 -11.65
N LEU A 38 31.17 7.42 -10.68
CA LEU A 38 31.43 7.16 -9.27
C LEU A 38 31.19 5.68 -8.95
N GLY A 39 31.94 5.14 -8.01
CA GLY A 39 31.65 3.83 -7.44
C GLY A 39 30.26 3.81 -6.75
N PRO A 40 29.81 2.62 -6.29
CA PRO A 40 28.50 2.50 -5.67
C PRO A 40 28.34 3.46 -4.49
N LEU A 41 27.33 4.34 -4.56
CA LEU A 41 26.96 5.27 -3.49
C LEU A 41 26.01 4.63 -2.45
N SER A 42 25.61 3.38 -2.70
CA SER A 42 24.72 2.63 -1.82
C SER A 42 24.90 1.13 -2.01
N ASP A 43 24.86 0.38 -0.93
CA ASP A 43 24.88 -1.09 -0.92
C ASP A 43 23.52 -1.72 -1.29
N LEU A 44 22.51 -0.91 -1.55
CA LEU A 44 21.19 -1.39 -1.94
C LEU A 44 21.22 -1.93 -3.38
N PRO A 45 20.42 -2.98 -3.68
CA PRO A 45 20.26 -3.46 -5.05
C PRO A 45 19.85 -2.34 -6.01
N GLN A 46 20.29 -2.43 -7.26
CA GLN A 46 20.04 -1.36 -8.26
C GLN A 46 18.56 -1.15 -8.57
N ASP A 47 17.75 -2.18 -8.44
CA ASP A 47 16.30 -2.17 -8.65
C ASP A 47 15.49 -1.86 -7.39
N SER A 48 16.14 -1.49 -6.29
CA SER A 48 15.48 -1.14 -5.03
C SER A 48 14.43 -0.06 -5.21
N VAL A 49 13.32 -0.21 -4.52
CA VAL A 49 12.20 0.75 -4.46
C VAL A 49 11.91 1.14 -3.02
N VAL A 50 11.32 2.29 -2.82
CA VAL A 50 10.76 2.70 -1.53
C VAL A 50 9.27 2.37 -1.53
N MET A 51 8.79 1.67 -0.51
CA MET A 51 7.37 1.42 -0.29
C MET A 51 6.89 2.31 0.87
N CYS A 52 5.73 2.93 0.70
CA CYS A 52 5.12 3.81 1.69
C CYS A 52 3.63 3.50 1.76
N SER A 53 3.16 2.91 2.87
CA SER A 53 1.75 2.58 3.08
C SER A 53 1.04 3.62 3.95
N PHE A 54 -0.25 3.84 3.68
CA PHE A 54 -1.13 4.79 4.41
C PHE A 54 -2.60 4.49 4.07
N GLY A 55 -3.51 4.93 4.94
CA GLY A 55 -4.95 4.77 4.73
C GLY A 55 -5.56 5.84 3.81
N ASP A 56 -6.74 5.54 3.27
CA ASP A 56 -7.52 6.39 2.37
C ASP A 56 -7.81 7.79 2.94
N ALA A 57 -8.21 7.89 4.20
CA ALA A 57 -8.45 9.17 4.85
C ALA A 57 -7.19 10.05 4.92
N SER A 58 -6.01 9.44 4.99
CA SER A 58 -4.73 10.16 4.99
C SER A 58 -4.30 10.64 3.60
N SER A 59 -4.87 10.09 2.53
CA SER A 59 -4.41 10.36 1.15
C SER A 59 -4.55 11.82 0.75
N ASN A 60 -5.51 12.55 1.31
CA ASN A 60 -5.76 13.97 1.07
C ASN A 60 -5.26 14.89 2.20
N HIS A 61 -4.52 14.36 3.19
CA HIS A 61 -3.86 15.19 4.18
C HIS A 61 -2.80 16.08 3.51
N ALA A 62 -2.67 17.33 3.94
CA ALA A 62 -1.75 18.32 3.34
C ALA A 62 -0.32 17.77 3.17
N THR A 63 0.19 17.04 4.15
CA THR A 63 1.52 16.42 4.10
C THR A 63 1.61 15.30 3.06
N ALA A 64 0.55 14.48 2.90
CA ALA A 64 0.49 13.46 1.86
C ALA A 64 0.47 14.10 0.47
N LEU A 65 -0.40 15.09 0.26
CA LEU A 65 -0.48 15.87 -0.98
C LEU A 65 0.87 16.49 -1.34
N SER A 66 1.55 17.10 -0.38
CA SER A 66 2.88 17.69 -0.57
C SER A 66 3.90 16.62 -1.01
N GLY A 67 3.98 15.50 -0.31
CA GLY A 67 4.89 14.41 -0.63
C GLY A 67 4.65 13.83 -2.03
N ILE A 68 3.41 13.44 -2.34
CA ILE A 68 3.08 12.84 -3.63
C ILE A 68 3.30 13.84 -4.78
N ASN A 69 2.94 15.11 -4.61
CA ASN A 69 3.19 16.14 -5.60
C ASN A 69 4.69 16.39 -5.83
N ALA A 70 5.51 16.32 -4.78
CA ALA A 70 6.97 16.42 -4.91
C ALA A 70 7.54 15.25 -5.75
N ALA A 71 7.08 14.02 -5.53
CA ALA A 71 7.45 12.86 -6.34
C ALA A 71 7.08 13.04 -7.82
N ARG A 72 5.85 13.48 -8.09
CA ARG A 72 5.35 13.77 -9.45
C ARG A 72 6.15 14.88 -10.12
N TYR A 73 6.47 15.95 -9.39
CA TYR A 73 7.28 17.04 -9.92
C TYR A 73 8.70 16.59 -10.25
N ALA A 74 9.34 15.84 -9.37
CA ALA A 74 10.67 15.28 -9.62
C ALA A 74 10.66 14.37 -10.86
N ARG A 75 9.64 13.52 -11.00
CA ARG A 75 9.45 12.69 -12.20
C ARG A 75 9.25 13.52 -13.47
N ARG A 76 8.46 14.57 -13.42
CA ARG A 76 8.26 15.52 -14.54
C ARG A 76 9.59 16.13 -15.00
N LYS A 77 10.52 16.37 -14.08
CA LYS A 77 11.86 16.88 -14.35
C LYS A 77 12.85 15.80 -14.85
N GLY A 78 12.36 14.60 -15.13
CA GLY A 78 13.18 13.50 -15.64
C GLY A 78 13.99 12.76 -14.57
N ASN A 79 13.75 13.02 -13.29
CA ASN A 79 14.41 12.29 -12.22
C ASN A 79 13.74 10.92 -11.97
N PRO A 80 14.55 9.86 -11.75
CA PRO A 80 14.02 8.60 -11.23
C PRO A 80 13.51 8.80 -9.79
N VAL A 81 12.28 8.35 -9.54
CA VAL A 81 11.67 8.37 -8.19
C VAL A 81 10.96 7.05 -7.98
N PRO A 82 11.69 5.97 -7.68
CA PRO A 82 11.13 4.63 -7.54
C PRO A 82 10.40 4.48 -6.20
N ILE A 83 9.19 5.02 -6.11
CA ILE A 83 8.34 4.93 -4.94
C ILE A 83 7.02 4.26 -5.27
N LEU A 84 6.62 3.30 -4.44
CA LEU A 84 5.32 2.67 -4.43
C LEU A 84 4.53 3.20 -3.24
N PHE A 85 3.58 4.07 -3.50
CA PHE A 85 2.57 4.51 -2.55
C PHE A 85 1.49 3.43 -2.48
N VAL A 86 1.29 2.84 -1.31
CA VAL A 86 0.25 1.83 -1.07
C VAL A 86 -0.84 2.47 -0.22
N CYS A 87 -1.98 2.71 -0.83
CA CYS A 87 -3.16 3.25 -0.16
C CYS A 87 -4.11 2.10 0.22
N GLU A 88 -4.23 1.83 1.50
CA GLU A 88 -5.17 0.85 2.04
C GLU A 88 -6.52 1.54 2.22
N ASP A 89 -7.43 1.31 1.25
CA ASP A 89 -8.73 1.98 1.20
C ASP A 89 -9.83 1.07 1.75
N ASN A 90 -10.24 1.35 2.97
CA ASN A 90 -11.37 0.72 3.62
C ASN A 90 -12.62 1.62 3.66
N GLN A 91 -12.59 2.76 2.96
CA GLN A 91 -13.64 3.76 2.86
C GLN A 91 -14.03 4.39 4.20
N ARG A 92 -13.09 4.39 5.17
CA ARG A 92 -13.34 4.92 6.50
C ARG A 92 -12.06 5.51 7.12
N GLY A 93 -12.20 6.67 7.72
CA GLY A 93 -11.21 7.20 8.65
C GLY A 93 -11.28 6.44 9.98
N ILE A 94 -11.19 7.12 11.11
CA ILE A 94 -11.38 6.45 12.41
C ILE A 94 -12.86 6.01 12.54
N SER A 95 -13.79 6.97 12.56
CA SER A 95 -15.23 6.75 12.74
C SER A 95 -16.09 7.33 11.61
N VAL A 96 -15.48 8.09 10.69
CA VAL A 96 -16.17 8.80 9.61
C VAL A 96 -15.88 8.11 8.28
N GLU A 97 -16.90 7.89 7.48
CA GLU A 97 -16.75 7.36 6.13
C GLU A 97 -16.05 8.36 5.22
N THR A 98 -15.15 7.87 4.39
CA THR A 98 -14.60 8.67 3.29
C THR A 98 -15.59 8.68 2.12
N PRO A 99 -15.68 9.77 1.35
CA PRO A 99 -16.58 9.83 0.20
C PRO A 99 -16.29 8.70 -0.81
N SER A 100 -17.33 8.24 -1.48
CA SER A 100 -17.17 7.27 -2.57
C SER A 100 -16.15 7.78 -3.59
N ARG A 101 -15.27 6.88 -4.06
CA ARG A 101 -14.19 7.19 -5.03
C ARG A 101 -13.20 8.27 -4.57
N TRP A 102 -13.14 8.55 -3.27
CA TRP A 102 -12.27 9.59 -2.69
C TRP A 102 -10.81 9.53 -3.16
N VAL A 103 -10.27 8.33 -3.20
CA VAL A 103 -8.88 8.08 -3.62
C VAL A 103 -8.74 8.16 -5.14
N GLN A 104 -9.63 7.49 -5.89
CA GLN A 104 -9.59 7.46 -7.35
C GLN A 104 -9.72 8.87 -7.94
N ASP A 105 -10.73 9.63 -7.55
CA ASP A 105 -10.99 10.98 -8.07
C ASP A 105 -9.83 11.95 -7.79
N THR A 106 -9.09 11.69 -6.71
CA THR A 106 -7.90 12.49 -6.39
C THR A 106 -6.70 12.11 -7.25
N TRP A 107 -6.45 10.81 -7.51
CA TRP A 107 -5.14 10.35 -7.95
C TRP A 107 -5.12 9.70 -9.35
N GLU A 108 -6.21 9.10 -9.82
CA GLU A 108 -6.24 8.29 -11.04
C GLU A 108 -5.79 9.08 -12.29
N ALA A 109 -6.26 10.31 -12.44
CA ALA A 109 -5.94 11.16 -13.60
C ALA A 109 -4.66 11.99 -13.45
N ARG A 110 -3.85 11.77 -12.41
CA ARG A 110 -2.68 12.62 -12.14
C ARG A 110 -1.48 12.25 -13.01
N ARG A 111 -1.04 13.18 -13.86
CA ARG A 111 0.15 13.01 -14.72
C ARG A 111 1.42 12.77 -13.88
N HIS A 112 2.35 11.99 -14.42
CA HIS A 112 3.63 11.62 -13.80
C HIS A 112 3.48 10.76 -12.53
N LEU A 113 2.35 10.06 -12.40
CA LEU A 113 2.03 9.07 -11.39
C LEU A 113 1.32 7.93 -12.09
N HIS A 114 1.81 6.70 -11.94
CA HIS A 114 1.07 5.54 -12.41
C HIS A 114 0.07 5.14 -11.34
N PHE A 115 -1.18 5.00 -11.71
CA PHE A 115 -2.24 4.60 -10.79
C PHE A 115 -2.69 3.17 -11.08
N PHE A 116 -2.82 2.37 -10.03
CA PHE A 116 -3.33 1.01 -10.08
C PHE A 116 -4.41 0.84 -9.02
N ASP A 117 -5.51 0.22 -9.39
CA ASP A 117 -6.66 -0.05 -8.51
C ASP A 117 -6.81 -1.55 -8.32
N ALA A 118 -6.40 -2.05 -7.15
CA ALA A 118 -6.45 -3.45 -6.78
C ALA A 118 -7.75 -3.73 -6.01
N VAL A 119 -8.73 -4.25 -6.73
CA VAL A 119 -10.08 -4.54 -6.25
C VAL A 119 -10.44 -5.97 -6.63
N GLY A 120 -11.27 -6.62 -5.85
CA GLY A 120 -11.83 -7.93 -6.15
C GLY A 120 -11.17 -9.07 -5.38
N GLU A 121 -11.15 -10.25 -6.00
CA GLU A 121 -10.63 -11.47 -5.40
C GLU A 121 -9.10 -11.46 -5.32
N ILE A 122 -8.54 -12.29 -4.44
CA ILE A 122 -7.11 -12.32 -4.13
C ILE A 122 -6.21 -12.48 -5.36
N ASP A 123 -6.62 -13.24 -6.36
CA ASP A 123 -5.86 -13.41 -7.60
C ASP A 123 -5.84 -12.14 -8.44
N GLN A 124 -6.97 -11.42 -8.55
CA GLN A 124 -7.05 -10.13 -9.25
C GLN A 124 -6.21 -9.06 -8.54
N VAL A 125 -6.30 -9.02 -7.20
CA VAL A 125 -5.48 -8.14 -6.37
C VAL A 125 -3.99 -8.47 -6.57
N TRP A 126 -3.62 -9.76 -6.56
CA TRP A 126 -2.25 -10.20 -6.78
C TRP A 126 -1.67 -9.72 -8.11
N ASP A 127 -2.39 -9.94 -9.20
CA ASP A 127 -1.96 -9.56 -10.55
C ASP A 127 -1.74 -8.03 -10.65
N THR A 128 -2.66 -7.25 -10.07
CA THR A 128 -2.56 -5.80 -10.06
C THR A 128 -1.37 -5.32 -9.23
N VAL A 129 -1.16 -5.89 -8.05
CA VAL A 129 -0.02 -5.59 -7.16
C VAL A 129 1.31 -5.93 -7.85
N GLU A 130 1.40 -7.11 -8.48
CA GLU A 130 2.60 -7.50 -9.22
C GLU A 130 2.93 -6.51 -10.33
N LEU A 131 1.93 -6.11 -11.11
CA LEU A 131 2.10 -5.14 -12.18
C LEU A 131 2.54 -3.76 -11.65
N ALA A 132 1.97 -3.30 -10.54
CA ALA A 132 2.34 -2.05 -9.88
C ALA A 132 3.82 -2.07 -9.41
N ILE A 133 4.23 -3.15 -8.75
CA ILE A 133 5.62 -3.34 -8.30
C ILE A 133 6.58 -3.37 -9.49
N ARG A 134 6.25 -4.14 -10.52
CA ARG A 134 7.05 -4.25 -11.75
C ARG A 134 7.21 -2.89 -12.42
N THR A 135 6.11 -2.13 -12.55
CA THR A 135 6.13 -0.79 -13.13
C THR A 135 7.04 0.15 -12.32
N CYS A 136 6.91 0.17 -11.00
CA CYS A 136 7.75 0.99 -10.13
C CYS A 136 9.24 0.66 -10.30
N ARG A 137 9.60 -0.64 -10.31
CA ARG A 137 10.98 -1.10 -10.45
C ARG A 137 11.57 -0.79 -11.82
N GLN A 138 10.88 -1.17 -12.88
CA GLN A 138 11.41 -1.07 -14.25
C GLN A 138 11.44 0.38 -14.76
N GLN A 139 10.38 1.14 -14.50
CA GLN A 139 10.27 2.52 -14.97
C GLN A 139 10.91 3.54 -14.03
N ARG A 140 11.35 3.09 -12.85
CA ARG A 140 11.91 3.97 -11.80
C ARG A 140 11.03 5.20 -11.56
N ALA A 141 9.71 4.99 -11.51
CA ALA A 141 8.69 6.03 -11.49
C ALA A 141 7.80 5.91 -10.26
N PRO A 142 7.17 7.03 -9.82
CA PRO A 142 6.17 6.98 -8.77
C PRO A 142 4.95 6.17 -9.22
N VAL A 143 4.54 5.25 -8.38
CA VAL A 143 3.34 4.44 -8.54
C VAL A 143 2.43 4.65 -7.34
N PHE A 144 1.14 4.85 -7.59
CA PHE A 144 0.08 4.86 -6.59
C PHE A 144 -0.74 3.58 -6.76
N LEU A 145 -0.70 2.73 -5.77
CA LEU A 145 -1.47 1.49 -5.70
C LEU A 145 -2.56 1.66 -4.64
N ARG A 146 -3.80 1.74 -5.07
CA ARG A 146 -4.94 1.62 -4.17
C ARG A 146 -5.28 0.15 -4.01
N ILE A 147 -5.43 -0.30 -2.77
CA ILE A 147 -5.91 -1.65 -2.46
C ILE A 147 -7.21 -1.50 -1.69
N GLU A 148 -8.29 -2.04 -2.22
CA GLU A 148 -9.53 -2.14 -1.46
C GLU A 148 -9.33 -3.11 -0.30
N THR A 149 -9.62 -2.64 0.92
CA THR A 149 -9.44 -3.42 2.15
C THR A 149 -10.72 -3.42 2.97
N ILE A 150 -10.86 -4.40 3.85
CA ILE A 150 -12.00 -4.51 4.76
C ILE A 150 -11.48 -4.39 6.19
N ARG A 151 -11.95 -3.37 6.91
CA ARG A 151 -11.63 -3.21 8.31
C ARG A 151 -12.62 -4.01 9.17
N LEU A 152 -12.15 -5.15 9.69
CA LEU A 152 -12.98 -6.08 10.48
C LEU A 152 -13.18 -5.65 11.94
N TRP A 153 -12.29 -4.82 12.47
CA TRP A 153 -12.32 -4.37 13.86
C TRP A 153 -12.25 -2.85 13.96
N GLY A 154 -12.46 -2.33 15.16
CA GLY A 154 -12.25 -0.92 15.45
C GLY A 154 -10.87 -0.42 15.03
N HIS A 155 -10.73 0.88 14.89
CA HIS A 155 -9.49 1.52 14.42
C HIS A 155 -8.30 1.27 15.36
N ALA A 156 -8.57 1.22 16.67
CA ALA A 156 -7.57 1.00 17.71
C ALA A 156 -8.20 0.27 18.89
N GLY A 157 -7.40 -0.21 19.82
CA GLY A 157 -7.89 -0.94 21.00
C GLY A 157 -8.84 -0.14 21.91
N SER A 158 -8.82 1.19 21.84
CA SER A 158 -9.74 2.07 22.54
C SER A 158 -10.97 2.50 21.72
N ASP A 159 -11.07 2.05 20.46
CA ASP A 159 -12.17 2.42 19.57
C ASP A 159 -13.39 1.56 19.83
N VAL A 160 -14.48 2.20 20.27
CA VAL A 160 -15.77 1.54 20.51
C VAL A 160 -16.62 1.64 19.25
N GLU A 161 -16.52 0.66 18.39
CA GLU A 161 -17.12 0.66 17.05
C GLU A 161 -18.64 0.80 17.06
N THR A 162 -19.30 0.25 18.08
CA THR A 162 -20.76 0.38 18.27
C THR A 162 -21.22 1.79 18.60
N ALA A 163 -20.31 2.73 18.89
CA ALA A 163 -20.66 4.13 19.10
C ALA A 163 -20.99 4.87 17.78
N TYR A 164 -20.56 4.32 16.64
CA TYR A 164 -20.76 4.95 15.32
C TYR A 164 -21.19 3.98 14.20
N ARG A 165 -21.35 2.69 14.51
CA ARG A 165 -21.86 1.66 13.59
C ARG A 165 -22.96 0.84 14.27
N THR A 166 -23.93 0.39 13.50
CA THR A 166 -24.92 -0.58 13.97
C THR A 166 -24.32 -1.99 14.02
N LEU A 167 -24.88 -2.86 14.84
CA LEU A 167 -24.47 -4.26 14.87
C LEU A 167 -24.66 -4.93 13.51
N GLU A 168 -25.76 -4.62 12.82
CA GLU A 168 -26.04 -5.12 11.47
C GLU A 168 -24.93 -4.74 10.46
N ASP A 169 -24.45 -3.49 10.50
CA ASP A 169 -23.36 -3.03 9.65
C ASP A 169 -22.04 -3.73 9.99
N ILE A 170 -21.76 -3.97 11.27
CA ILE A 170 -20.59 -4.71 11.72
C ILE A 170 -20.65 -6.16 11.22
N GLU A 171 -21.76 -6.86 11.43
CA GLU A 171 -21.98 -8.25 10.99
C GLU A 171 -21.89 -8.36 9.46
N ALA A 172 -22.46 -7.42 8.72
CA ALA A 172 -22.35 -7.37 7.27
C ALA A 172 -20.91 -7.18 6.79
N THR A 173 -20.10 -6.44 7.54
CA THR A 173 -18.66 -6.26 7.26
C THR A 173 -17.89 -7.54 7.56
N GLU A 174 -18.13 -8.18 8.68
CA GLU A 174 -17.52 -9.46 9.08
C GLU A 174 -17.82 -10.58 8.06
N ALA A 175 -19.04 -10.60 7.51
CA ALA A 175 -19.42 -11.55 6.46
C ALA A 175 -18.56 -11.43 5.18
N ARG A 176 -17.90 -10.28 4.99
CA ARG A 176 -16.98 -10.00 3.88
C ARG A 176 -15.51 -10.27 4.22
N ASP A 177 -15.21 -10.96 5.33
CA ASP A 177 -13.83 -11.26 5.74
C ASP A 177 -13.02 -11.84 4.57
N PRO A 178 -11.95 -11.14 4.13
CA PRO A 178 -11.16 -11.55 2.97
C PRO A 178 -10.40 -12.88 3.21
N LEU A 179 -10.12 -13.24 4.45
CA LEU A 179 -9.53 -14.54 4.78
C LEU A 179 -10.52 -15.67 4.50
N LEU A 180 -11.78 -15.48 4.91
CA LEU A 180 -12.85 -16.47 4.66
C LEU A 180 -13.19 -16.53 3.16
N ALA A 181 -13.26 -15.40 2.48
CA ALA A 181 -13.46 -15.33 1.03
C ALA A 181 -12.36 -16.09 0.28
N THR A 182 -11.10 -15.86 0.64
CA THR A 182 -9.95 -16.56 0.04
C THR A 182 -10.00 -18.07 0.31
N ALA A 183 -10.33 -18.47 1.54
CA ALA A 183 -10.46 -19.89 1.89
C ALA A 183 -11.56 -20.58 1.06
N ARG A 184 -12.72 -19.93 0.92
CA ARG A 184 -13.82 -20.43 0.07
C ARG A 184 -13.37 -20.61 -1.38
N ARG A 185 -12.70 -19.59 -1.94
CA ARG A 185 -12.21 -19.63 -3.32
C ARG A 185 -11.19 -20.77 -3.57
N LEU A 186 -10.31 -21.05 -2.60
CA LEU A 186 -9.37 -22.16 -2.69
C LEU A 186 -10.10 -23.53 -2.70
N LEU A 187 -11.16 -23.66 -1.91
CA LEU A 187 -12.00 -24.87 -1.90
C LEU A 187 -12.76 -25.03 -3.21
N GLU A 188 -13.40 -23.99 -3.71
CA GLU A 188 -14.16 -23.98 -4.96
C GLU A 188 -13.30 -24.36 -6.17
N ARG A 189 -12.04 -23.90 -6.18
CA ARG A 189 -11.06 -24.22 -7.22
C ARG A 189 -10.37 -25.59 -7.03
N GLY A 190 -10.65 -26.29 -5.96
CA GLY A 190 -9.97 -27.55 -5.62
C GLY A 190 -8.47 -27.39 -5.32
N ALA A 191 -8.03 -26.17 -5.05
CA ALA A 191 -6.62 -25.85 -4.76
C ALA A 191 -6.21 -26.20 -3.33
N ALA A 192 -7.18 -26.38 -2.42
CA ALA A 192 -6.94 -26.83 -1.06
C ALA A 192 -8.14 -27.63 -0.54
N THR A 193 -7.89 -28.46 0.46
CA THR A 193 -8.94 -29.16 1.22
C THR A 193 -9.23 -28.42 2.53
N PRO A 194 -10.41 -28.62 3.16
CA PRO A 194 -10.71 -28.05 4.47
C PRO A 194 -9.70 -28.43 5.55
N GLN A 195 -9.12 -29.62 5.47
CA GLN A 195 -8.10 -30.11 6.39
C GLN A 195 -6.79 -29.32 6.23
N GLN A 196 -6.35 -29.09 4.99
CA GLN A 196 -5.15 -28.30 4.70
C GLN A 196 -5.31 -26.86 5.19
N LEU A 197 -6.45 -26.22 4.96
CA LEU A 197 -6.71 -24.86 5.43
C LEU A 197 -6.68 -24.76 6.96
N ARG A 198 -7.29 -25.72 7.66
CA ARG A 198 -7.19 -25.79 9.14
C ARG A 198 -5.77 -25.98 9.62
N GLN A 199 -5.00 -26.82 8.97
CA GLN A 199 -3.60 -27.06 9.31
C GLN A 199 -2.74 -25.78 9.12
N ILE A 200 -2.94 -25.06 8.01
CA ILE A 200 -2.28 -23.77 7.76
C ILE A 200 -2.62 -22.77 8.89
N LEU A 201 -3.90 -22.63 9.23
CA LEU A 201 -4.32 -21.74 10.30
C LEU A 201 -3.68 -22.09 11.66
N GLN A 202 -3.70 -23.38 12.02
CA GLN A 202 -3.12 -23.86 13.28
C GLN A 202 -1.61 -23.64 13.33
N SER A 203 -0.89 -23.99 12.27
CA SER A 203 0.56 -23.81 12.19
C SER A 203 0.95 -22.32 12.22
N THR A 204 0.17 -21.46 11.60
CA THR A 204 0.40 -20.02 11.62
C THR A 204 0.18 -19.46 13.02
N ARG A 205 -0.91 -19.85 13.70
CA ARG A 205 -1.14 -19.47 15.10
C ARG A 205 0.00 -19.88 16.02
N ALA A 206 0.48 -21.11 15.90
CA ALA A 206 1.59 -21.62 16.71
C ALA A 206 2.93 -20.89 16.46
N ARG A 207 3.08 -20.22 15.32
CA ARG A 207 4.28 -19.42 15.02
C ARG A 207 4.21 -17.99 15.55
N VAL A 208 3.01 -17.49 15.81
CA VAL A 208 2.78 -16.11 16.29
C VAL A 208 2.77 -16.05 17.81
N HIS A 209 2.42 -17.14 18.49
CA HIS A 209 2.44 -17.30 19.94
C HIS A 209 3.74 -17.98 20.41
#